data_b88a340a968441f24994cb338c4dfdb9
#
_entry.id   b88a340a968441f24994cb338c4dfdb9
#
_cell.length_a   1.000
_cell.length_b   1.000
_cell.length_c   1.000
_cell.angle_alpha   90.00
_cell.angle_beta   90.00
_cell.angle_gamma   90.00
#
_symmetry.space_group_name_H-M   'P 1'
#
loop_
_entity.id
_entity.type
_entity.pdbx_description
1 polymer ?
#
loop_
_entity_poly.entity_id
_entity_poly.type
_entity_poly.pdbx_seq_one_letter_code
_entity_poly.pdbx_strand_id
1 'polypeptide(L)'
;MAVTNNGDGTLYVDSASTDQPTFNHTVPSGTDLLIMIAGVRGNTEMSGSSPTWNGTQLTQIADTGEQGSGDARVFCHGLISPTAGSNKSTFINWESPGSPPCSWVAMINYSGVVTTSLGDATNSLETVSNTGGSDTTTVFSSAGSSGNGLLIGCGGIGANTTPASNNASFTELHDTDTGGGQNNNNDQGIYVAEHMSAAPTAVTVTWGSPDENAGVYIELVAASSTSIPVIHHHRKQIGAV
;
A
#
# COMPACT_ATOMS: atom_id res chain seq x y z
N MET A 1 10.81 -17.86 1.26
CA MET A 1 10.80 -17.12 2.54
C MET A 1 9.40 -16.56 2.73
N ALA A 2 8.96 -16.31 3.95
CA ALA A 2 7.68 -15.61 4.13
C ALA A 2 7.87 -14.10 3.90
N VAL A 3 6.84 -13.43 3.37
CA VAL A 3 6.80 -11.97 3.35
C VAL A 3 6.61 -11.46 4.77
N THR A 4 7.36 -10.46 5.16
CA THR A 4 7.26 -9.82 6.47
C THR A 4 7.34 -8.31 6.34
N ASN A 5 6.60 -7.61 7.18
CA ASN A 5 6.77 -6.17 7.35
C ASN A 5 8.13 -5.91 8.01
N ASN A 6 8.95 -5.06 7.41
CA ASN A 6 10.33 -4.76 7.84
C ASN A 6 10.42 -3.39 8.51
N GLY A 7 9.71 -3.24 9.61
CA GLY A 7 9.70 -2.01 10.41
C GLY A 7 8.43 -1.18 10.25
N ASP A 8 8.28 -0.21 11.15
CA ASP A 8 7.10 0.64 11.21
C ASP A 8 6.94 1.46 9.94
N GLY A 9 5.73 1.47 9.40
CA GLY A 9 5.35 2.33 8.30
C GLY A 9 5.36 3.81 8.73
N THR A 10 5.43 4.70 7.75
CA THR A 10 5.23 6.13 7.97
C THR A 10 3.90 6.56 7.36
N LEU A 11 3.04 7.20 8.12
CA LEU A 11 1.85 7.86 7.63
C LEU A 11 2.08 9.37 7.59
N TYR A 12 1.90 9.96 6.43
CA TYR A 12 1.79 11.40 6.22
C TYR A 12 0.33 11.76 5.94
N VAL A 13 -0.14 12.80 6.57
CA VAL A 13 -1.51 13.30 6.45
C VAL A 13 -1.47 14.79 6.16
N ASP A 14 -2.21 15.24 5.17
CA ASP A 14 -2.33 16.63 4.79
C ASP A 14 -3.80 17.05 4.66
N SER A 15 -4.22 17.94 5.52
CA SER A 15 -5.53 18.61 5.47
C SER A 15 -5.45 20.04 4.88
N ALA A 16 -4.28 20.45 4.41
CA ALA A 16 -3.98 21.84 4.05
C ALA A 16 -3.88 22.11 2.56
N SER A 17 -4.26 21.17 1.71
CA SER A 17 -4.23 21.33 0.25
C SER A 17 -2.82 21.59 -0.32
N THR A 18 -1.85 20.76 0.09
CA THR A 18 -0.48 20.88 -0.39
C THR A 18 -0.30 20.18 -1.73
N ASP A 19 0.11 20.92 -2.76
CA ASP A 19 0.39 20.38 -4.11
C ASP A 19 1.54 19.38 -4.13
N GLN A 20 2.55 19.65 -3.34
CA GLN A 20 3.82 18.93 -3.36
C GLN A 20 4.27 18.55 -1.95
N PRO A 21 3.55 17.62 -1.30
CA PRO A 21 3.95 17.19 0.04
C PRO A 21 5.31 16.53 0.02
N THR A 22 6.12 16.87 1.03
CA THR A 22 7.42 16.28 1.28
C THR A 22 7.50 15.87 2.74
N PHE A 23 7.88 14.61 2.99
CA PHE A 23 8.06 14.07 4.32
C PHE A 23 9.21 13.07 4.34
N ASN A 24 9.64 12.64 5.52
CA ASN A 24 10.75 11.71 5.65
C ASN A 24 10.26 10.30 5.95
N HIS A 25 10.88 9.33 5.30
CA HIS A 25 10.68 7.91 5.57
C HIS A 25 12.02 7.19 5.72
N THR A 26 12.05 6.19 6.60
CA THR A 26 13.22 5.33 6.82
C THR A 26 13.01 3.97 6.17
N VAL A 27 13.96 3.57 5.33
CA VAL A 27 14.03 2.21 4.78
C VAL A 27 15.11 1.44 5.54
N PRO A 28 14.74 0.44 6.36
CA PRO A 28 15.71 -0.41 7.05
C PRO A 28 16.55 -1.25 6.11
N SER A 29 17.69 -1.73 6.60
CA SER A 29 18.48 -2.73 5.86
C SER A 29 17.69 -4.05 5.73
N GLY A 30 17.82 -4.69 4.57
CA GLY A 30 17.10 -5.95 4.28
C GLY A 30 15.67 -5.74 3.78
N THR A 31 15.27 -4.50 3.47
CA THR A 31 14.03 -4.23 2.76
C THR A 31 14.17 -4.65 1.30
N ASP A 32 13.31 -5.54 0.85
CA ASP A 32 13.24 -6.02 -0.53
C ASP A 32 12.32 -5.15 -1.39
N LEU A 33 11.26 -4.62 -0.76
CA LEU A 33 10.23 -3.83 -1.43
C LEU A 33 9.76 -2.68 -0.52
N LEU A 34 9.78 -1.47 -1.06
CA LEU A 34 9.13 -0.30 -0.49
C LEU A 34 7.80 -0.10 -1.21
N ILE A 35 6.70 -0.06 -0.47
CA ILE A 35 5.37 0.26 -0.98
C ILE A 35 4.95 1.63 -0.48
N MET A 36 4.34 2.39 -1.37
CA MET A 36 3.59 3.60 -1.06
C MET A 36 2.12 3.39 -1.43
N ILE A 37 1.23 3.63 -0.49
CA ILE A 37 -0.19 3.80 -0.76
C ILE A 37 -0.53 5.26 -0.48
N ALA A 38 -1.20 5.90 -1.41
CA ALA A 38 -1.61 7.30 -1.27
C ALA A 38 -3.08 7.45 -1.62
N GLY A 39 -3.78 8.26 -0.87
CA GLY A 39 -5.15 8.63 -1.16
C GLY A 39 -5.31 10.13 -1.29
N VAL A 40 -6.22 10.51 -2.15
CA VAL A 40 -6.53 11.90 -2.44
C VAL A 40 -8.03 12.04 -2.68
N ARG A 41 -8.57 13.20 -2.33
CA ARG A 41 -9.94 13.55 -2.70
C ARG A 41 -9.97 14.28 -4.03
N GLY A 42 -10.94 13.92 -4.86
CA GLY A 42 -11.19 14.55 -6.14
C GLY A 42 -10.49 13.88 -7.31
N ASN A 43 -10.53 14.54 -8.42
CA ASN A 43 -9.98 14.11 -9.71
C ASN A 43 -8.48 14.43 -9.84
N THR A 44 -7.74 14.35 -8.72
CA THR A 44 -6.33 14.72 -8.71
C THR A 44 -5.49 13.55 -9.16
N GLU A 45 -4.57 13.79 -10.07
CA GLU A 45 -3.59 12.84 -10.57
C GLU A 45 -2.23 13.03 -9.91
N MET A 46 -1.43 11.99 -9.96
CA MET A 46 -0.03 12.05 -9.56
C MET A 46 0.84 12.28 -10.80
N SER A 47 1.75 13.24 -10.74
CA SER A 47 2.67 13.54 -11.84
C SER A 47 3.45 12.30 -12.28
N GLY A 48 3.66 12.14 -13.58
CA GLY A 48 4.43 11.03 -14.14
C GLY A 48 5.90 10.94 -13.68
N SER A 49 6.45 11.99 -13.06
CA SER A 49 7.80 12.00 -12.45
C SER A 49 7.78 11.74 -10.95
N SER A 50 6.63 11.48 -10.37
CA SER A 50 6.35 11.29 -8.94
C SER A 50 5.59 9.97 -8.76
N PRO A 51 5.55 9.35 -7.57
CA PRO A 51 6.27 9.77 -6.37
C PRO A 51 7.74 9.38 -6.37
N THR A 52 8.54 10.02 -5.51
CA THR A 52 9.94 9.64 -5.32
C THR A 52 10.29 9.42 -3.86
N TRP A 53 11.21 8.51 -3.59
CA TRP A 53 11.86 8.35 -2.30
C TRP A 53 13.38 8.48 -2.48
N ASN A 54 14.00 9.36 -1.71
CA ASN A 54 15.44 9.67 -1.82
C ASN A 54 15.89 9.98 -3.26
N GLY A 55 15.03 10.67 -4.03
CA GLY A 55 15.25 11.01 -5.43
C GLY A 55 15.05 9.85 -6.42
N THR A 56 14.73 8.64 -5.96
CA THR A 56 14.41 7.50 -6.83
C THR A 56 12.90 7.42 -7.02
N GLN A 57 12.46 7.36 -8.27
CA GLN A 57 11.04 7.25 -8.62
C GLN A 57 10.48 5.88 -8.21
N LEU A 58 9.27 5.89 -7.62
CA LEU A 58 8.47 4.69 -7.42
C LEU A 58 7.60 4.43 -8.66
N THR A 59 7.42 3.16 -9.00
CA THR A 59 6.61 2.75 -10.15
C THR A 59 5.19 2.43 -9.70
N GLN A 60 4.19 2.87 -10.45
CA GLN A 60 2.78 2.59 -10.19
C GLN A 60 2.47 1.09 -10.31
N ILE A 61 1.75 0.57 -9.31
CA ILE A 61 1.24 -0.80 -9.26
C ILE A 61 -0.26 -0.80 -9.51
N ALA A 62 -1.00 0.11 -8.87
CA ALA A 62 -2.45 0.21 -8.95
C ALA A 62 -2.91 1.66 -8.80
N ASP A 63 -4.08 1.93 -9.37
CA ASP A 63 -4.79 3.21 -9.31
C ASP A 63 -6.28 2.92 -9.47
N THR A 64 -7.11 3.48 -8.62
CA THR A 64 -8.57 3.33 -8.73
C THR A 64 -9.18 4.13 -9.88
N GLY A 65 -8.37 4.92 -10.57
CA GLY A 65 -8.76 5.71 -11.74
C GLY A 65 -9.41 7.05 -11.39
N GLU A 66 -9.65 7.83 -12.44
CA GLU A 66 -10.37 9.11 -12.32
C GLU A 66 -11.79 8.89 -11.79
N GLN A 67 -12.15 9.68 -10.81
CA GLN A 67 -13.44 9.69 -10.17
C GLN A 67 -14.08 11.06 -10.31
N GLY A 68 -15.32 11.23 -9.91
CA GLY A 68 -15.97 12.53 -9.85
C GLY A 68 -15.22 13.53 -8.97
N SER A 69 -15.55 14.81 -9.09
CA SER A 69 -14.83 15.90 -8.40
C SER A 69 -14.91 15.84 -6.85
N GLY A 70 -15.71 14.95 -6.32
CA GLY A 70 -15.91 14.75 -4.88
C GLY A 70 -15.37 13.43 -4.36
N ASP A 71 -14.97 12.51 -5.22
CA ASP A 71 -14.77 11.10 -4.92
C ASP A 71 -13.37 10.79 -4.35
N ALA A 72 -13.24 9.63 -3.69
CA ALA A 72 -11.96 9.12 -3.25
C ALA A 72 -11.16 8.51 -4.40
N ARG A 73 -9.86 8.77 -4.45
CA ARG A 73 -8.93 8.07 -5.34
C ARG A 73 -7.76 7.54 -4.54
N VAL A 74 -7.34 6.31 -4.81
CA VAL A 74 -6.25 5.63 -4.12
C VAL A 74 -5.24 5.10 -5.13
N PHE A 75 -3.97 5.33 -4.84
CA PHE A 75 -2.83 4.90 -5.64
C PHE A 75 -1.96 3.93 -4.84
N CYS A 76 -1.35 2.98 -5.54
CA CYS A 76 -0.27 2.16 -5.00
C CYS A 76 0.95 2.23 -5.92
N HIS A 77 2.11 2.52 -5.35
CA HIS A 77 3.40 2.54 -6.04
C HIS A 77 4.41 1.69 -5.27
N GLY A 78 5.45 1.24 -5.96
CA GLY A 78 6.50 0.43 -5.34
C GLY A 78 7.89 0.70 -5.89
N LEU A 79 8.88 0.34 -5.07
CA LEU A 79 10.30 0.37 -5.42
C LEU A 79 10.96 -0.93 -4.93
N ILE A 80 11.48 -1.71 -5.87
CA ILE A 80 12.23 -2.94 -5.59
C ILE A 80 13.63 -2.60 -5.11
N SER A 81 14.11 -3.38 -4.15
CA SER A 81 15.48 -3.28 -3.59
C SER A 81 15.88 -1.84 -3.26
N PRO A 82 15.06 -1.11 -2.49
CA PRO A 82 15.38 0.26 -2.13
C PRO A 82 16.68 0.31 -1.32
N THR A 83 17.50 1.31 -1.58
CA THR A 83 18.73 1.50 -0.78
C THR A 83 18.35 1.88 0.65
N ALA A 84 18.83 1.13 1.64
CA ALA A 84 18.59 1.45 3.05
C ALA A 84 19.04 2.88 3.39
N GLY A 85 18.25 3.57 4.20
CA GLY A 85 18.57 4.95 4.60
C GLY A 85 17.56 5.51 5.61
N SER A 86 18.07 6.22 6.61
CA SER A 86 17.26 6.86 7.64
C SER A 86 16.82 8.25 7.22
N ASN A 87 15.57 8.61 7.51
CA ASN A 87 15.00 9.94 7.31
C ASN A 87 15.25 10.51 5.91
N LYS A 88 15.02 9.69 4.87
CA LYS A 88 15.14 10.14 3.49
C LYS A 88 13.85 10.76 3.01
N SER A 89 13.98 11.83 2.22
CA SER A 89 12.84 12.59 1.71
C SER A 89 12.00 11.74 0.77
N THR A 90 10.70 11.74 1.01
CA THR A 90 9.66 11.30 0.09
C THR A 90 9.01 12.53 -0.49
N PHE A 91 8.81 12.56 -1.79
CA PHE A 91 8.22 13.67 -2.52
C PHE A 91 7.08 13.17 -3.41
N ILE A 92 5.96 13.87 -3.36
CA ILE A 92 4.81 13.65 -4.24
C ILE A 92 4.49 14.97 -4.93
N ASN A 93 4.08 14.88 -6.18
CA ASN A 93 3.58 15.99 -6.94
C ASN A 93 2.18 15.66 -7.46
N TRP A 94 1.18 16.32 -6.91
CA TRP A 94 -0.20 16.21 -7.38
C TRP A 94 -0.39 17.10 -8.60
N GLU A 95 -0.84 16.51 -9.70
CA GLU A 95 -1.18 17.26 -10.91
C GLU A 95 -2.68 17.54 -10.96
N SER A 96 -3.03 18.45 -11.87
CA SER A 96 -4.38 18.90 -12.21
C SER A 96 -5.58 18.08 -11.65
N PRO A 97 -6.62 18.78 -11.15
CA PRO A 97 -6.83 20.23 -11.31
C PRO A 97 -6.17 21.12 -10.25
N GLY A 98 -5.13 20.71 -9.58
CA GLY A 98 -4.40 21.48 -8.58
C GLY A 98 -4.37 20.80 -7.22
N SER A 99 -4.07 21.55 -6.17
CA SER A 99 -3.95 21.06 -4.80
C SER A 99 -5.19 20.30 -4.36
N PRO A 100 -5.06 18.99 -4.01
CA PRO A 100 -6.20 18.25 -3.48
C PRO A 100 -6.64 18.88 -2.16
N PRO A 101 -7.94 18.89 -1.84
CA PRO A 101 -8.41 19.43 -0.58
C PRO A 101 -7.87 18.67 0.65
N CYS A 102 -7.57 17.39 0.48
CA CYS A 102 -6.85 16.56 1.46
C CYS A 102 -6.11 15.44 0.74
N SER A 103 -5.02 14.98 1.36
CA SER A 103 -4.28 13.81 0.89
C SER A 103 -3.62 13.05 2.05
N TRP A 104 -3.30 11.79 1.82
CA TRP A 104 -2.53 10.98 2.76
C TRP A 104 -1.60 10.03 2.02
N VAL A 105 -0.54 9.64 2.70
CA VAL A 105 0.47 8.73 2.15
C VAL A 105 0.96 7.78 3.24
N ALA A 106 0.84 6.49 3.00
CA ALA A 106 1.45 5.46 3.83
C ALA A 106 2.64 4.85 3.11
N MET A 107 3.81 4.82 3.77
CA MET A 107 5.03 4.17 3.29
C MET A 107 5.30 2.93 4.13
N ILE A 108 5.49 1.77 3.50
CA ILE A 108 5.62 0.48 4.19
C ILE A 108 6.79 -0.30 3.59
N ASN A 109 7.59 -0.94 4.43
CA ASN A 109 8.76 -1.72 4.04
C ASN A 109 8.48 -3.21 4.16
N TYR A 110 8.84 -3.99 3.14
CA TYR A 110 8.68 -5.45 3.15
C TYR A 110 10.00 -6.16 2.86
N SER A 111 10.19 -7.33 3.51
CA SER A 111 11.25 -8.29 3.24
C SER A 111 10.68 -9.67 2.90
N GLY A 112 11.49 -10.53 2.30
CA GLY A 112 11.05 -11.85 1.84
C GLY A 112 10.24 -11.83 0.54
N VAL A 113 10.24 -10.71 -0.18
CA VAL A 113 9.56 -10.52 -1.48
C VAL A 113 10.50 -10.86 -2.64
N VAL A 114 9.94 -11.28 -3.78
CA VAL A 114 10.71 -11.44 -5.04
C VAL A 114 11.34 -10.10 -5.41
N THR A 115 12.62 -10.13 -5.83
CA THR A 115 13.40 -8.91 -6.13
C THR A 115 13.84 -8.80 -7.59
N THR A 116 13.34 -9.66 -8.50
CA THR A 116 13.70 -9.64 -9.92
C THR A 116 13.14 -8.44 -10.66
N SER A 117 11.87 -8.13 -10.42
CA SER A 117 11.19 -6.95 -10.94
C SER A 117 10.00 -6.60 -10.05
N LEU A 118 9.48 -5.38 -10.16
CA LEU A 118 8.28 -4.97 -9.41
C LEU A 118 7.05 -5.80 -9.86
N GLY A 119 6.92 -6.08 -11.14
CA GLY A 119 5.83 -6.90 -11.67
C GLY A 119 5.88 -8.37 -11.23
N ASP A 120 7.06 -8.90 -10.86
CA ASP A 120 7.18 -10.23 -10.27
C ASP A 120 6.93 -10.20 -8.75
N ALA A 121 7.22 -9.07 -8.11
CA ALA A 121 7.10 -8.86 -6.67
C ALA A 121 5.67 -8.56 -6.21
N THR A 122 4.85 -8.00 -7.09
CA THR A 122 3.52 -7.49 -6.74
C THR A 122 2.50 -7.82 -7.82
N ASN A 123 1.28 -8.16 -7.40
CA ASN A 123 0.12 -8.25 -8.28
C ASN A 123 -0.95 -7.28 -7.77
N SER A 124 -1.48 -6.43 -8.65
CA SER A 124 -2.72 -5.70 -8.36
C SER A 124 -3.88 -6.70 -8.51
N LEU A 125 -4.45 -7.14 -7.39
CA LEU A 125 -5.53 -8.10 -7.38
C LEU A 125 -6.86 -7.45 -7.77
N GLU A 126 -7.13 -6.28 -7.20
CA GLU A 126 -8.38 -5.56 -7.41
C GLU A 126 -8.25 -4.07 -7.08
N THR A 127 -8.98 -3.26 -7.82
CA THR A 127 -9.23 -1.86 -7.48
C THR A 127 -10.74 -1.66 -7.36
N VAL A 128 -11.18 -0.94 -6.35
CA VAL A 128 -12.58 -0.65 -6.08
C VAL A 128 -12.79 0.85 -5.99
N SER A 129 -13.87 1.32 -6.57
CA SER A 129 -14.31 2.70 -6.45
C SER A 129 -15.84 2.76 -6.35
N ASN A 130 -16.30 3.31 -5.26
CA ASN A 130 -17.72 3.49 -4.96
C ASN A 130 -18.04 4.99 -4.98
N THR A 131 -18.72 5.43 -6.02
CA THR A 131 -19.00 6.85 -6.30
C THR A 131 -20.43 7.27 -5.95
N GLY A 132 -21.18 6.41 -5.31
CA GLY A 132 -22.63 6.59 -5.10
C GLY A 132 -23.03 7.37 -3.84
N GLY A 133 -22.10 7.77 -2.98
CA GLY A 133 -22.38 8.52 -1.74
C GLY A 133 -23.25 7.79 -0.71
N SER A 134 -23.45 6.49 -0.86
CA SER A 134 -24.31 5.68 0.03
C SER A 134 -23.66 4.38 0.51
N ASP A 135 -22.44 4.11 0.11
CA ASP A 135 -21.75 2.87 0.43
C ASP A 135 -21.00 2.95 1.77
N THR A 136 -21.30 1.99 2.64
CA THR A 136 -20.62 1.84 3.93
C THR A 136 -19.49 0.82 3.87
N THR A 137 -19.16 0.28 2.68
CA THR A 137 -18.18 -0.78 2.53
C THR A 137 -17.32 -0.61 1.28
N THR A 138 -16.03 -0.94 1.41
CA THR A 138 -15.14 -1.24 0.27
C THR A 138 -14.97 -2.75 0.22
N VAL A 139 -15.42 -3.39 -0.86
CA VAL A 139 -15.45 -4.86 -0.99
C VAL A 139 -14.47 -5.31 -2.04
N PHE A 140 -13.49 -6.13 -1.66
CA PHE A 140 -12.58 -6.83 -2.56
C PHE A 140 -12.98 -8.29 -2.66
N SER A 141 -13.30 -8.73 -3.88
CA SER A 141 -13.78 -10.08 -4.18
C SER A 141 -12.67 -11.05 -4.54
N SER A 142 -11.53 -10.52 -4.95
CA SER A 142 -10.38 -11.29 -5.38
C SER A 142 -9.73 -12.04 -4.23
N ALA A 143 -9.08 -13.16 -4.56
CA ALA A 143 -8.30 -13.95 -3.63
C ALA A 143 -6.82 -13.87 -4.00
N GLY A 144 -5.95 -13.68 -3.02
CA GLY A 144 -4.51 -13.82 -3.20
C GLY A 144 -4.07 -15.28 -3.17
N SER A 145 -2.81 -15.52 -3.50
CA SER A 145 -2.19 -16.85 -3.50
C SER A 145 -1.68 -17.23 -2.11
N SER A 146 -1.82 -18.50 -1.77
CA SER A 146 -1.32 -19.02 -0.50
C SER A 146 0.20 -18.82 -0.36
N GLY A 147 0.62 -18.33 0.79
CA GLY A 147 2.04 -18.09 1.13
C GLY A 147 2.59 -16.73 0.71
N ASN A 148 1.82 -15.95 -0.03
CA ASN A 148 2.12 -14.55 -0.33
C ASN A 148 1.62 -13.61 0.78
N GLY A 149 2.10 -12.38 0.78
CA GLY A 149 1.55 -11.30 1.59
C GLY A 149 0.42 -10.59 0.86
N LEU A 150 -0.50 -10.01 1.61
CA LEU A 150 -1.60 -9.21 1.08
C LEU A 150 -1.63 -7.86 1.76
N LEU A 151 -1.93 -6.83 0.99
CA LEU A 151 -1.99 -5.45 1.43
C LEU A 151 -3.24 -4.78 0.86
N ILE A 152 -4.00 -4.12 1.71
CA ILE A 152 -5.10 -3.26 1.30
C ILE A 152 -4.83 -1.82 1.71
N GLY A 153 -5.25 -0.90 0.87
CA GLY A 153 -5.28 0.52 1.18
C GLY A 153 -6.57 1.13 0.67
N CYS A 154 -7.29 1.77 1.57
CA CYS A 154 -8.60 2.36 1.27
C CYS A 154 -8.66 3.80 1.74
N GLY A 155 -9.34 4.64 0.97
CA GLY A 155 -9.72 6.01 1.31
C GLY A 155 -11.23 6.17 1.25
N GLY A 156 -11.81 6.81 2.26
CA GLY A 156 -13.23 7.18 2.28
C GLY A 156 -13.37 8.68 2.38
N ILE A 157 -14.45 9.25 1.85
CA ILE A 157 -14.73 10.69 1.89
C ILE A 157 -15.92 10.98 2.78
N GLY A 158 -16.01 12.22 3.25
CA GLY A 158 -17.13 12.75 3.97
C GLY A 158 -17.00 12.71 5.48
N ALA A 159 -18.11 12.98 6.15
CA ALA A 159 -18.15 13.14 7.57
C ALA A 159 -17.81 11.87 8.34
N ASN A 160 -16.65 11.82 8.95
CA ASN A 160 -16.29 10.82 9.94
C ASN A 160 -16.17 9.40 9.36
N THR A 161 -15.30 9.24 8.41
CA THR A 161 -15.07 7.99 7.67
C THR A 161 -14.02 7.09 8.30
N THR A 162 -13.80 7.16 9.60
CA THR A 162 -12.94 6.19 10.26
C THR A 162 -13.48 4.79 10.04
N PRO A 163 -12.73 3.85 9.43
CA PRO A 163 -13.18 2.49 9.22
C PRO A 163 -13.45 1.82 10.56
N ALA A 164 -14.57 1.12 10.64
CA ALA A 164 -14.90 0.42 11.87
C ALA A 164 -14.17 -0.92 11.99
N SER A 165 -13.92 -1.61 10.87
CA SER A 165 -13.29 -2.94 10.87
C SER A 165 -13.06 -3.51 9.47
N ASN A 166 -12.28 -4.58 9.38
CA ASN A 166 -12.28 -5.52 8.26
C ASN A 166 -12.86 -6.87 8.69
N ASN A 167 -13.46 -7.61 7.75
CA ASN A 167 -14.07 -8.91 8.02
C ASN A 167 -13.09 -10.09 7.89
N ALA A 168 -11.84 -9.82 7.55
CA ALA A 168 -10.79 -10.79 7.39
C ALA A 168 -9.68 -10.52 8.43
N SER A 169 -8.81 -11.49 8.67
CA SER A 169 -7.76 -11.38 9.70
C SER A 169 -6.60 -10.48 9.26
N PHE A 170 -6.88 -9.33 8.69
CA PHE A 170 -5.87 -8.32 8.38
C PHE A 170 -5.44 -7.59 9.64
N THR A 171 -4.13 -7.39 9.77
CA THR A 171 -3.55 -6.55 10.79
C THR A 171 -3.59 -5.11 10.32
N GLU A 172 -4.23 -4.25 11.08
CA GLU A 172 -4.28 -2.81 10.78
C GLU A 172 -2.91 -2.17 10.98
N LEU A 173 -2.49 -1.41 10.00
CA LEU A 173 -1.30 -0.57 10.04
C LEU A 173 -1.67 0.88 10.32
N HIS A 174 -2.71 1.37 9.66
CA HIS A 174 -3.24 2.71 9.82
C HIS A 174 -4.77 2.69 9.74
N ASP A 175 -5.41 3.28 10.74
CA ASP A 175 -6.85 3.54 10.82
C ASP A 175 -7.03 4.93 11.45
N THR A 176 -7.27 5.93 10.61
CA THR A 176 -7.39 7.33 11.01
C THR A 176 -8.08 8.15 9.92
N ASP A 177 -8.07 9.46 10.08
CA ASP A 177 -8.54 10.42 9.09
C ASP A 177 -7.50 11.53 8.82
N THR A 178 -7.76 12.38 7.83
CA THR A 178 -6.91 13.51 7.49
C THR A 178 -7.06 14.71 8.45
N GLY A 179 -7.99 14.66 9.39
CA GLY A 179 -8.13 15.64 10.46
C GLY A 179 -8.68 17.02 10.04
N GLY A 180 -9.28 17.11 8.84
CA GLY A 180 -9.84 18.37 8.32
C GLY A 180 -11.12 18.86 9.02
N GLY A 181 -11.57 18.12 10.02
CA GLY A 181 -12.78 18.40 10.79
C GLY A 181 -14.01 17.72 10.19
N GLN A 182 -14.73 17.03 11.07
CA GLN A 182 -15.94 16.29 10.72
C GLN A 182 -16.93 17.16 9.93
N ASN A 183 -17.44 16.61 8.84
CA ASN A 183 -18.39 17.22 7.92
C ASN A 183 -17.83 18.25 6.90
N ASN A 184 -16.52 18.32 6.73
CA ASN A 184 -15.95 19.13 5.68
C ASN A 184 -15.60 18.29 4.44
N ASN A 185 -15.87 18.86 3.29
CA ASN A 185 -15.41 18.33 2.00
C ASN A 185 -13.87 18.22 1.89
N ASN A 186 -13.15 18.37 2.99
CA ASN A 186 -11.69 18.42 3.10
C ASN A 186 -11.14 17.32 4.04
N ASP A 187 -11.94 16.30 4.33
CA ASP A 187 -11.52 15.18 5.17
C ASP A 187 -11.62 13.85 4.42
N GLN A 188 -10.70 12.94 4.71
CA GLN A 188 -10.65 11.62 4.13
C GLN A 188 -10.30 10.59 5.21
N GLY A 189 -11.11 9.55 5.34
CA GLY A 189 -10.77 8.38 6.14
C GLY A 189 -9.65 7.57 5.49
N ILE A 190 -8.79 6.99 6.30
CA ILE A 190 -7.59 6.26 5.89
C ILE A 190 -7.65 4.87 6.50
N TYR A 191 -7.57 3.84 5.68
CA TYR A 191 -7.43 2.48 6.16
C TYR A 191 -6.35 1.75 5.38
N VAL A 192 -5.32 1.29 6.07
CA VAL A 192 -4.26 0.45 5.52
C VAL A 192 -4.07 -0.76 6.41
N ALA A 193 -4.14 -1.96 5.83
CA ALA A 193 -4.00 -3.20 6.58
C ALA A 193 -3.30 -4.27 5.75
N GLU A 194 -2.65 -5.22 6.43
CA GLU A 194 -1.87 -6.29 5.81
C GLU A 194 -2.23 -7.67 6.35
N HIS A 195 -2.02 -8.71 5.54
CA HIS A 195 -2.14 -10.10 5.93
C HIS A 195 -1.00 -10.92 5.34
N MET A 196 -0.05 -11.34 6.18
CA MET A 196 1.23 -11.91 5.74
C MET A 196 1.30 -13.44 5.69
N SER A 197 0.23 -14.17 6.01
CA SER A 197 0.38 -15.62 6.22
C SER A 197 -0.65 -16.53 5.55
N ALA A 198 -1.75 -16.04 5.10
CA ALA A 198 -2.77 -16.82 4.40
C ALA A 198 -3.52 -15.93 3.41
N ALA A 199 -4.00 -16.48 2.32
CA ALA A 199 -4.80 -15.74 1.36
C ALA A 199 -6.28 -15.76 1.77
N PRO A 200 -6.87 -14.68 2.25
CA PRO A 200 -8.31 -14.57 2.40
C PRO A 200 -8.97 -14.61 1.01
N THR A 201 -10.16 -15.17 0.94
CA THR A 201 -10.91 -15.27 -0.32
C THR A 201 -11.57 -13.97 -0.73
N ALA A 202 -11.88 -13.11 0.24
CA ALA A 202 -12.45 -11.78 0.04
C ALA A 202 -12.21 -10.95 1.29
N VAL A 203 -12.16 -9.63 1.14
CA VAL A 203 -12.07 -8.72 2.28
C VAL A 203 -13.06 -7.56 2.12
N THR A 204 -13.74 -7.23 3.19
CA THR A 204 -14.64 -6.08 3.26
C THR A 204 -14.15 -5.14 4.34
N VAL A 205 -13.88 -3.91 3.96
CA VAL A 205 -13.61 -2.80 4.88
C VAL A 205 -14.95 -2.09 5.12
N THR A 206 -15.36 -1.95 6.36
CA THR A 206 -16.59 -1.29 6.76
C THR A 206 -16.29 0.11 7.29
N TRP A 207 -16.96 1.09 6.75
CA TRP A 207 -16.83 2.50 7.12
C TRP A 207 -17.88 2.91 8.15
N GLY A 208 -17.58 3.86 8.99
CA GLY A 208 -18.48 4.35 10.03
C GLY A 208 -19.68 5.14 9.50
N SER A 209 -19.60 5.71 8.31
CA SER A 209 -20.66 6.46 7.65
C SER A 209 -20.75 6.10 6.18
N PRO A 210 -21.95 6.16 5.57
CA PRO A 210 -22.11 5.97 4.13
C PRO A 210 -21.57 7.20 3.41
N ASP A 211 -20.63 6.97 2.50
CA ASP A 211 -20.11 7.97 1.59
C ASP A 211 -19.32 7.30 0.46
N GLU A 212 -18.66 8.09 -0.38
CA GLU A 212 -17.80 7.59 -1.44
C GLU A 212 -16.53 7.01 -0.85
N ASN A 213 -16.09 5.89 -1.40
CA ASN A 213 -14.85 5.25 -0.96
C ASN A 213 -14.15 4.53 -2.12
N ALA A 214 -12.84 4.38 -1.99
CA ALA A 214 -12.01 3.70 -2.97
C ALA A 214 -10.93 2.88 -2.29
N GLY A 215 -10.41 1.87 -2.97
CA GLY A 215 -9.34 1.06 -2.42
C GLY A 215 -8.59 0.23 -3.43
N VAL A 216 -7.40 -0.17 -3.04
CA VAL A 216 -6.50 -1.07 -3.78
C VAL A 216 -6.22 -2.31 -2.96
N TYR A 217 -6.18 -3.45 -3.62
CA TYR A 217 -5.83 -4.75 -3.05
C TYR A 217 -4.64 -5.32 -3.79
N ILE A 218 -3.53 -5.50 -3.09
CA ILE A 218 -2.24 -5.86 -3.66
C ILE A 218 -1.74 -7.16 -3.04
N GLU A 219 -1.25 -8.07 -3.86
CA GLU A 219 -0.52 -9.26 -3.45
C GLU A 219 0.99 -8.99 -3.51
N LEU A 220 1.71 -9.38 -2.47
CA LEU A 220 3.15 -9.31 -2.33
C LEU A 220 3.73 -10.73 -2.50
N VAL A 221 4.41 -10.98 -3.60
CA VAL A 221 4.86 -12.33 -3.97
C VAL A 221 6.09 -12.73 -3.16
N ALA A 222 5.96 -13.81 -2.39
CA ALA A 222 7.02 -14.34 -1.56
C ALA A 222 8.20 -14.86 -2.39
N ALA A 223 9.42 -14.51 -1.99
CA ALA A 223 10.62 -15.08 -2.58
C ALA A 223 10.67 -16.60 -2.32
N SER A 224 10.89 -17.37 -3.36
CA SER A 224 11.07 -18.81 -3.23
C SER A 224 12.27 -19.14 -2.34
N SER A 225 12.09 -20.00 -1.35
CA SER A 225 13.22 -20.58 -0.67
C SER A 225 13.92 -21.56 -1.60
N THR A 226 15.03 -21.15 -2.21
CA THR A 226 15.91 -22.12 -2.87
C THR A 226 16.54 -22.99 -1.79
N SER A 227 15.97 -24.17 -1.55
CA SER A 227 16.68 -25.20 -0.79
C SER A 227 17.87 -25.63 -1.66
N ILE A 228 19.07 -25.18 -1.32
CA ILE A 228 20.28 -25.74 -1.93
C ILE A 228 20.30 -27.20 -1.49
N PRO A 229 20.24 -28.17 -2.42
CA PRO A 229 20.37 -29.56 -2.03
C PRO A 229 21.75 -29.72 -1.36
N VAL A 230 21.77 -30.07 -0.09
CA VAL A 230 23.02 -30.43 0.58
C VAL A 230 23.47 -31.75 -0.07
N ILE A 231 24.38 -31.65 -1.03
CA ILE A 231 25.02 -32.82 -1.61
C ILE A 231 25.95 -33.39 -0.53
N HIS A 232 25.46 -34.38 0.21
CA HIS A 232 26.30 -35.14 1.08
C HIS A 232 27.29 -35.94 0.22
N HIS A 233 28.50 -35.42 0.04
CA HIS A 233 29.62 -36.20 -0.45
C HIS A 233 29.93 -37.28 0.56
N HIS A 234 29.36 -38.46 0.40
CA HIS A 234 29.86 -39.67 1.05
C HIS A 234 31.29 -39.93 0.52
N ARG A 235 32.30 -39.47 1.24
CA ARG A 235 33.67 -39.94 1.07
C ARG A 235 33.67 -41.45 1.36
N LYS A 236 33.67 -42.28 0.31
CA LYS A 236 34.05 -43.69 0.44
C LYS A 236 35.50 -43.67 0.90
N GLN A 237 35.73 -44.03 2.19
CA GLN A 237 37.06 -44.45 2.63
C GLN A 237 37.36 -45.75 1.90
N ILE A 238 38.22 -45.71 0.93
CA ILE A 238 38.84 -46.88 0.33
C ILE A 238 39.89 -47.30 1.35
N GLY A 239 39.59 -48.38 2.10
CA GLY A 239 40.55 -49.01 3.00
C GLY A 239 41.73 -49.50 2.19
N ALA A 240 42.94 -49.05 2.57
CA ALA A 240 44.18 -49.64 2.12
C ALA A 240 44.34 -51.01 2.80
N VAL A 241 44.57 -52.05 2.01
CA VAL A 241 45.05 -53.36 2.42
C VAL A 241 46.56 -53.35 2.41
#